data_c75c139cf58d42a8679b335ac19f23c0
#
_entry.id   c75c139cf58d42a8679b335ac19f23c0
#
_cell.length_a   1.000
_cell.length_b   1.000
_cell.length_c   1.000
_cell.angle_alpha   90.00
_cell.angle_beta   90.00
_cell.angle_gamma   90.00
#
_symmetry.space_group_name_H-M   'P 1'
#
loop_
_entity.id
_entity.type
_entity.pdbx_description
1 polymer ?
#
loop_
_entity_poly.entity_id
_entity_poly.type
_entity_poly.pdbx_seq_one_letter_code
_entity_poly.pdbx_strand_id
1 'polypeptide(L)'
;MDTLGFGQLVLEEMPFEPTDQQIKLTAALARFCQGDIPSDTVFILNGYAGTGKTSVMGALVRALAKVNVPTVLLASTGRAAKVLSGFTGLPAYTIHRKIYTSGSFAADGSTSGQRINRNQHVNTIFIVDEASMIGEGNDGGMDLLRDLVMYVYTGTNCRLILLGDTAQLPPVGSSESPAMSAAVFKQMGLKVMRATITRTVRQASRSGILANATWLRRAMAMPQLPEPQLTATPYDDVEVVLPEDLEDALGQSFAEYGEEQTIMITRSNRRAVDFNLAIRRQIFDREEILGKGDRLIVAKNNYYWTRRERLRRIEAPSDTPDNPVPEFLANGEIAIVEEILSTEPRDMTLFADVQLYLPESATSITAKIVLDSLTADTAGLPREKIETIGRRTLLEAGCADGSVTAQRDALKKCPYFNALQVKFAYAVTCHKAQGGQWQSVFVDMGYIPPEAYRTTDFYRWLYTSVTRATDRLSLLAPACRVN
;
A
#
# COMPACT_ATOMS: atom_id res chain seq x y z
N MET A 1 1.00 -17.32 -32.05
CA MET A 1 2.30 -16.59 -32.13
C MET A 1 3.31 -17.41 -31.37
N ASP A 2 4.51 -17.57 -31.89
CA ASP A 2 5.58 -18.26 -31.19
C ASP A 2 6.20 -17.39 -30.09
N THR A 3 7.04 -17.99 -29.25
CA THR A 3 7.65 -17.29 -28.10
C THR A 3 8.53 -16.12 -28.53
N LEU A 4 9.24 -16.22 -29.66
CA LEU A 4 10.10 -15.15 -30.17
C LEU A 4 9.29 -13.97 -30.68
N GLY A 5 8.25 -14.24 -31.47
CA GLY A 5 7.34 -13.20 -31.97
C GLY A 5 6.59 -12.49 -30.84
N PHE A 6 6.20 -13.20 -29.79
CA PHE A 6 5.58 -12.58 -28.62
C PHE A 6 6.58 -11.70 -27.85
N GLY A 7 7.83 -12.16 -27.69
CA GLY A 7 8.89 -11.34 -27.07
C GLY A 7 9.11 -10.03 -27.83
N GLN A 8 9.15 -10.09 -29.17
CA GLN A 8 9.27 -8.90 -30.02
C GLN A 8 8.08 -7.96 -29.84
N LEU A 9 6.84 -8.48 -29.79
CA LEU A 9 5.65 -7.71 -29.54
C LEU A 9 5.70 -6.96 -28.19
N VAL A 10 6.21 -7.59 -27.12
CA VAL A 10 6.39 -6.92 -25.83
C VAL A 10 7.41 -5.78 -25.92
N LEU A 11 8.51 -5.97 -26.68
CA LEU A 11 9.52 -4.91 -26.87
C LEU A 11 8.95 -3.73 -27.66
N GLU A 12 8.11 -3.96 -28.65
CA GLU A 12 7.41 -2.92 -29.44
C GLU A 12 6.43 -2.11 -28.60
N GLU A 13 5.85 -2.71 -27.55
CA GLU A 13 4.97 -2.05 -26.61
C GLU A 13 5.70 -1.19 -25.56
N MET A 14 7.04 -1.22 -25.50
CA MET A 14 7.78 -0.40 -24.54
C MET A 14 7.78 1.07 -24.97
N PRO A 15 7.52 2.01 -24.04
CA PRO A 15 7.50 3.45 -24.35
C PRO A 15 8.90 4.06 -24.51
N PHE A 16 9.96 3.28 -24.38
CA PHE A 16 11.37 3.70 -24.46
C PHE A 16 12.25 2.56 -24.96
N GLU A 17 13.48 2.91 -25.35
CA GLU A 17 14.48 1.93 -25.76
C GLU A 17 14.87 1.00 -24.58
N PRO A 18 14.65 -0.31 -24.68
CA PRO A 18 14.90 -1.23 -23.59
C PRO A 18 16.39 -1.45 -23.33
N THR A 19 16.75 -1.60 -22.05
CA THR A 19 18.09 -2.02 -21.65
C THR A 19 18.30 -3.51 -21.92
N ASP A 20 19.58 -3.96 -22.00
CA ASP A 20 19.91 -5.40 -22.18
C ASP A 20 19.25 -6.30 -21.12
N GLN A 21 19.09 -5.81 -19.88
CA GLN A 21 18.42 -6.56 -18.82
C GLN A 21 16.91 -6.66 -19.06
N GLN A 22 16.30 -5.62 -19.58
CA GLN A 22 14.87 -5.62 -19.93
C GLN A 22 14.60 -6.50 -21.15
N ILE A 23 15.50 -6.52 -22.16
CA ILE A 23 15.41 -7.45 -23.29
C ILE A 23 15.47 -8.92 -22.82
N LYS A 24 16.43 -9.26 -21.94
CA LYS A 24 16.52 -10.60 -21.36
C LYS A 24 15.29 -10.96 -20.51
N LEU A 25 14.77 -9.99 -19.74
CA LEU A 25 13.55 -10.16 -18.96
C LEU A 25 12.36 -10.43 -19.88
N THR A 26 12.20 -9.65 -20.95
CA THR A 26 11.12 -9.83 -21.93
C THR A 26 11.16 -11.22 -22.57
N ALA A 27 12.33 -11.72 -22.94
CA ALA A 27 12.48 -13.08 -23.44
C ALA A 27 12.08 -14.14 -22.41
N ALA A 28 12.43 -13.94 -21.13
CA ALA A 28 12.02 -14.85 -20.04
C ALA A 28 10.50 -14.81 -19.80
N LEU A 29 9.88 -13.63 -19.83
CA LEU A 29 8.43 -13.46 -19.70
C LEU A 29 7.68 -14.05 -20.90
N ALA A 30 8.18 -13.85 -22.12
CA ALA A 30 7.60 -14.45 -23.31
C ALA A 30 7.59 -15.98 -23.22
N ARG A 31 8.70 -16.56 -22.79
CA ARG A 31 8.80 -17.99 -22.54
C ARG A 31 7.86 -18.47 -21.45
N PHE A 32 7.68 -17.71 -20.37
CA PHE A 32 6.75 -18.03 -19.30
C PHE A 32 5.29 -17.96 -19.75
N CYS A 33 4.92 -16.95 -20.56
CA CYS A 33 3.53 -16.72 -20.98
C CYS A 33 3.10 -17.62 -22.16
N GLN A 34 3.99 -17.93 -23.10
CA GLN A 34 3.69 -18.59 -24.37
C GLN A 34 4.46 -19.90 -24.61
N GLY A 35 5.44 -20.20 -23.77
CA GLY A 35 6.29 -21.40 -23.91
C GLY A 35 5.68 -22.63 -23.21
N ASP A 36 6.33 -23.78 -23.44
CA ASP A 36 6.02 -25.05 -22.76
C ASP A 36 6.54 -25.07 -21.32
N ILE A 37 6.07 -24.13 -20.54
CA ILE A 37 6.36 -24.06 -19.10
C ILE A 37 5.21 -24.73 -18.35
N PRO A 38 5.53 -25.66 -17.41
CA PRO A 38 4.48 -26.30 -16.60
C PRO A 38 3.57 -25.27 -15.92
N SER A 39 2.27 -25.56 -15.87
CA SER A 39 1.27 -24.66 -15.28
C SER A 39 1.47 -24.41 -13.78
N ASP A 40 2.19 -25.29 -13.08
CA ASP A 40 2.59 -25.20 -11.68
C ASP A 40 3.83 -24.31 -11.45
N THR A 41 4.15 -23.42 -12.39
CA THR A 41 5.31 -22.52 -12.30
C THR A 41 4.88 -21.10 -11.92
N VAL A 42 5.55 -20.51 -10.93
CA VAL A 42 5.43 -19.08 -10.56
C VAL A 42 6.64 -18.30 -11.13
N PHE A 43 6.41 -17.09 -11.61
CA PHE A 43 7.46 -16.17 -12.02
C PHE A 43 7.68 -15.08 -10.96
N ILE A 44 8.92 -14.96 -10.46
CA ILE A 44 9.30 -13.92 -9.49
C ILE A 44 10.23 -12.92 -10.18
N LEU A 45 9.77 -11.67 -10.30
CA LEU A 45 10.58 -10.56 -10.78
C LEU A 45 11.01 -9.69 -9.59
N ASN A 46 12.30 -9.73 -9.29
CA ASN A 46 12.91 -8.75 -8.40
C ASN A 46 13.46 -7.58 -9.21
N GLY A 47 13.05 -6.36 -8.89
CA GLY A 47 13.56 -5.18 -9.57
C GLY A 47 13.55 -3.98 -8.62
N TYR A 48 14.64 -3.24 -8.66
CA TYR A 48 14.84 -2.09 -7.77
C TYR A 48 14.15 -0.82 -8.29
N ALA A 49 14.13 0.24 -7.48
CA ALA A 49 13.62 1.53 -7.89
C ALA A 49 14.30 2.03 -9.17
N GLY A 50 13.54 2.63 -10.08
CA GLY A 50 14.05 3.20 -11.34
C GLY A 50 14.49 2.18 -12.39
N THR A 51 14.28 0.86 -12.20
CA THR A 51 14.65 -0.16 -13.19
C THR A 51 13.59 -0.40 -14.27
N GLY A 52 12.43 0.25 -14.17
CA GLY A 52 11.35 0.16 -15.15
C GLY A 52 10.49 -1.11 -15.05
N LYS A 53 10.39 -1.74 -13.86
CA LYS A 53 9.51 -2.90 -13.62
C LYS A 53 8.09 -2.68 -14.16
N THR A 54 7.46 -1.63 -13.68
CA THR A 54 6.05 -1.31 -14.01
C THR A 54 5.87 -1.03 -15.49
N SER A 55 6.84 -0.37 -16.13
CA SER A 55 6.80 -0.11 -17.58
C SER A 55 6.92 -1.39 -18.41
N VAL A 56 7.82 -2.31 -18.02
CA VAL A 56 7.92 -3.64 -18.69
C VAL A 56 6.63 -4.43 -18.50
N MET A 57 6.01 -4.36 -17.31
CA MET A 57 4.72 -5.03 -17.08
C MET A 57 3.58 -4.39 -17.87
N GLY A 58 3.55 -3.07 -17.99
CA GLY A 58 2.60 -2.38 -18.87
C GLY A 58 2.72 -2.85 -20.32
N ALA A 59 3.95 -2.95 -20.84
CA ALA A 59 4.21 -3.50 -22.18
C ALA A 59 3.76 -4.96 -22.31
N LEU A 60 4.07 -5.81 -21.31
CA LEU A 60 3.62 -7.19 -21.27
C LEU A 60 2.08 -7.30 -21.30
N VAL A 61 1.40 -6.51 -20.50
CA VAL A 61 -0.07 -6.52 -20.41
C VAL A 61 -0.70 -6.12 -21.76
N ARG A 62 -0.18 -5.06 -22.41
CA ARG A 62 -0.65 -4.66 -23.74
C ARG A 62 -0.40 -5.74 -24.80
N ALA A 63 0.76 -6.37 -24.76
CA ALA A 63 1.09 -7.47 -25.68
C ALA A 63 0.18 -8.69 -25.44
N LEU A 64 -0.12 -9.06 -24.18
CA LEU A 64 -1.04 -10.14 -23.83
C LEU A 64 -2.48 -9.85 -24.35
N ALA A 65 -2.92 -8.60 -24.22
CA ALA A 65 -4.22 -8.19 -24.75
C ALA A 65 -4.30 -8.34 -26.28
N LYS A 66 -3.23 -8.00 -27.02
CA LYS A 66 -3.17 -8.15 -28.49
C LYS A 66 -3.25 -9.61 -28.96
N VAL A 67 -2.79 -10.55 -28.13
CA VAL A 67 -2.88 -11.99 -28.42
C VAL A 67 -4.03 -12.69 -27.71
N ASN A 68 -5.00 -11.91 -27.17
CA ASN A 68 -6.20 -12.37 -26.48
C ASN A 68 -5.92 -13.32 -25.27
N VAL A 69 -4.84 -13.08 -24.53
CA VAL A 69 -4.56 -13.78 -23.27
C VAL A 69 -5.13 -12.98 -22.10
N PRO A 70 -6.11 -13.51 -21.36
CA PRO A 70 -6.71 -12.83 -20.23
C PRO A 70 -5.67 -12.52 -19.15
N THR A 71 -5.74 -11.31 -18.59
CA THR A 71 -4.83 -10.85 -17.55
C THR A 71 -5.61 -10.28 -16.37
N VAL A 72 -5.21 -10.62 -15.16
CA VAL A 72 -5.75 -10.07 -13.90
C VAL A 72 -4.63 -9.35 -13.18
N LEU A 73 -4.84 -8.05 -12.92
CA LEU A 73 -3.86 -7.19 -12.27
C LEU A 73 -4.20 -7.03 -10.78
N LEU A 74 -3.24 -7.31 -9.94
CA LEU A 74 -3.37 -7.26 -8.49
C LEU A 74 -2.23 -6.45 -7.86
N ALA A 75 -2.49 -5.90 -6.68
CA ALA A 75 -1.45 -5.28 -5.87
C ALA A 75 -1.72 -5.53 -4.37
N SER A 76 -0.71 -5.33 -3.55
CA SER A 76 -0.82 -5.48 -2.09
C SER A 76 -1.67 -4.38 -1.44
N THR A 77 -1.69 -3.17 -2.03
CA THR A 77 -2.43 -2.00 -1.52
C THR A 77 -3.30 -1.36 -2.61
N GLY A 78 -4.35 -0.60 -2.20
CA GLY A 78 -5.21 0.15 -3.13
C GLY A 78 -4.43 1.16 -3.96
N ARG A 79 -3.49 1.88 -3.32
CA ARG A 79 -2.65 2.85 -4.02
C ARG A 79 -1.74 2.20 -5.07
N ALA A 80 -1.10 1.08 -4.76
CA ALA A 80 -0.32 0.33 -5.74
C ALA A 80 -1.20 -0.20 -6.89
N ALA A 81 -2.42 -0.63 -6.61
CA ALA A 81 -3.38 -1.04 -7.64
C ALA A 81 -3.74 0.13 -8.57
N LYS A 82 -3.96 1.35 -8.03
CA LYS A 82 -4.22 2.56 -8.84
C LYS A 82 -3.04 2.91 -9.74
N VAL A 83 -1.82 2.86 -9.22
CA VAL A 83 -0.59 3.10 -10.00
C VAL A 83 -0.47 2.06 -11.12
N LEU A 84 -0.64 0.77 -10.80
CA LEU A 84 -0.58 -0.32 -11.78
C LEU A 84 -1.64 -0.16 -12.88
N SER A 85 -2.87 0.23 -12.50
CA SER A 85 -3.96 0.50 -13.44
C SER A 85 -3.62 1.66 -14.40
N GLY A 86 -3.03 2.74 -13.88
CA GLY A 86 -2.60 3.88 -14.69
C GLY A 86 -1.53 3.53 -15.73
N PHE A 87 -0.57 2.68 -15.37
CA PHE A 87 0.49 2.24 -16.27
C PHE A 87 0.04 1.22 -17.32
N THR A 88 -0.95 0.41 -16.99
CA THR A 88 -1.40 -0.70 -17.87
C THR A 88 -2.61 -0.34 -18.71
N GLY A 89 -3.39 0.65 -18.29
CA GLY A 89 -4.69 0.98 -18.89
C GLY A 89 -5.81 -0.02 -18.58
N LEU A 90 -5.55 -1.00 -17.71
CA LEU A 90 -6.53 -2.02 -17.29
C LEU A 90 -6.86 -1.87 -15.80
N PRO A 91 -8.08 -2.27 -15.36
CA PRO A 91 -8.43 -2.28 -13.96
C PRO A 91 -7.50 -3.19 -13.14
N ALA A 92 -6.96 -2.65 -12.04
CA ALA A 92 -6.19 -3.42 -11.06
C ALA A 92 -6.91 -3.40 -9.71
N TYR A 93 -6.78 -4.47 -8.95
CA TYR A 93 -7.48 -4.67 -7.68
C TYR A 93 -6.49 -5.01 -6.57
N THR A 94 -6.87 -4.79 -5.31
CA THR A 94 -6.10 -5.36 -4.21
C THR A 94 -6.27 -6.89 -4.20
N ILE A 95 -5.24 -7.61 -3.74
CA ILE A 95 -5.30 -9.08 -3.61
C ILE A 95 -6.54 -9.46 -2.79
N HIS A 96 -6.74 -8.84 -1.62
CA HIS A 96 -7.88 -9.10 -0.74
C HIS A 96 -9.22 -8.97 -1.46
N ARG A 97 -9.41 -7.89 -2.22
CA ARG A 97 -10.65 -7.65 -2.97
C ARG A 97 -10.93 -8.73 -4.02
N LYS A 98 -9.88 -9.30 -4.62
CA LYS A 98 -10.04 -10.29 -5.68
C LYS A 98 -10.27 -11.70 -5.15
N ILE A 99 -9.50 -12.10 -4.11
CA ILE A 99 -9.46 -13.51 -3.72
C ILE A 99 -10.46 -13.88 -2.62
N TYR A 100 -10.97 -12.90 -1.85
CA TYR A 100 -11.90 -13.20 -0.77
C TYR A 100 -13.34 -12.76 -1.05
N THR A 101 -14.30 -13.55 -0.56
CA THR A 101 -15.69 -13.12 -0.45
C THR A 101 -15.85 -12.28 0.80
N SER A 102 -16.83 -11.37 0.78
CA SER A 102 -17.24 -10.63 1.98
C SER A 102 -17.69 -11.60 3.08
N GLY A 103 -16.79 -12.02 3.92
CA GLY A 103 -17.07 -12.85 5.07
C GLY A 103 -17.59 -12.02 6.24
N SER A 104 -18.24 -12.69 7.20
CA SER A 104 -18.63 -12.07 8.47
C SER A 104 -17.41 -11.94 9.39
N PHE A 105 -17.15 -10.72 9.92
CA PHE A 105 -16.05 -10.48 10.87
C PHE A 105 -16.27 -11.08 12.24
N ALA A 106 -15.18 -11.45 12.91
CA ALA A 106 -15.18 -11.73 14.33
C ALA A 106 -15.27 -10.44 15.15
N ALA A 107 -15.75 -10.53 16.38
CA ALA A 107 -15.96 -9.41 17.29
C ALA A 107 -14.68 -8.65 17.67
N ASP A 108 -13.50 -9.26 17.54
CA ASP A 108 -12.18 -8.69 17.77
C ASP A 108 -11.61 -7.97 16.53
N GLY A 109 -12.38 -7.88 15.45
CA GLY A 109 -11.94 -7.34 14.16
C GLY A 109 -11.04 -8.31 13.40
N SER A 110 -10.88 -9.55 13.85
CA SER A 110 -10.23 -10.59 13.08
C SER A 110 -11.16 -11.07 11.95
N THR A 111 -10.58 -11.46 10.85
CA THR A 111 -11.28 -11.92 9.64
C THR A 111 -11.73 -13.38 9.74
N SER A 112 -12.32 -13.77 10.86
CA SER A 112 -12.84 -15.14 11.00
C SER A 112 -14.06 -15.32 10.09
N GLY A 113 -13.88 -16.09 9.03
CA GLY A 113 -14.95 -16.46 8.09
C GLY A 113 -14.83 -15.87 6.67
N GLN A 114 -13.76 -15.17 6.33
CA GLN A 114 -13.47 -14.93 4.93
C GLN A 114 -13.21 -16.25 4.23
N ARG A 115 -13.92 -16.47 3.13
CA ARG A 115 -13.71 -17.64 2.28
C ARG A 115 -13.01 -17.19 1.02
N ILE A 116 -12.06 -18.00 0.56
CA ILE A 116 -11.43 -17.77 -0.75
C ILE A 116 -12.52 -17.97 -1.81
N ASN A 117 -12.61 -17.01 -2.71
CA ASN A 117 -13.50 -17.09 -3.88
C ASN A 117 -13.14 -18.32 -4.74
N ARG A 118 -14.11 -18.89 -5.40
CA ARG A 118 -13.83 -19.87 -6.45
C ARG A 118 -13.18 -19.14 -7.64
N ASN A 119 -12.00 -19.58 -8.05
CA ASN A 119 -11.38 -19.06 -9.26
C ASN A 119 -12.09 -19.67 -10.51
N GLN A 120 -12.75 -18.83 -11.29
CA GLN A 120 -13.41 -19.20 -12.54
C GLN A 120 -12.57 -18.83 -13.78
N HIS A 121 -11.39 -18.31 -13.58
CA HIS A 121 -10.51 -17.90 -14.68
C HIS A 121 -9.89 -19.12 -15.39
N VAL A 122 -9.76 -18.98 -16.69
CA VAL A 122 -9.17 -20.00 -17.60
C VAL A 122 -8.08 -19.33 -18.43
N ASN A 123 -6.92 -19.99 -18.60
CA ASN A 123 -5.79 -19.50 -19.40
C ASN A 123 -5.37 -18.07 -19.04
N THR A 124 -5.44 -17.70 -17.75
CA THR A 124 -5.29 -16.32 -17.27
C THR A 124 -3.95 -16.11 -16.59
N ILE A 125 -3.31 -15.00 -16.89
CA ILE A 125 -2.07 -14.58 -16.21
C ILE A 125 -2.44 -13.57 -15.12
N PHE A 126 -2.13 -13.93 -13.88
CA PHE A 126 -2.23 -13.07 -12.71
C PHE A 126 -0.90 -12.35 -12.51
N ILE A 127 -0.94 -11.03 -12.43
CA ILE A 127 0.23 -10.18 -12.19
C ILE A 127 0.01 -9.44 -10.88
N VAL A 128 0.93 -9.60 -9.94
CA VAL A 128 0.88 -8.96 -8.62
C VAL A 128 2.04 -7.99 -8.48
N ASP A 129 1.74 -6.72 -8.35
CA ASP A 129 2.74 -5.69 -8.05
C ASP A 129 2.88 -5.47 -6.55
N GLU A 130 4.05 -4.93 -6.13
CA GLU A 130 4.45 -4.77 -4.73
C GLU A 130 4.31 -6.05 -3.90
N ALA A 131 4.63 -7.20 -4.52
CA ALA A 131 4.54 -8.50 -3.86
C ALA A 131 5.49 -8.62 -2.66
N SER A 132 6.56 -7.80 -2.60
CA SER A 132 7.47 -7.74 -1.45
C SER A 132 6.79 -7.37 -0.14
N MET A 133 5.59 -6.79 -0.18
CA MET A 133 4.78 -6.45 1.00
C MET A 133 3.90 -7.60 1.51
N ILE A 134 3.81 -8.71 0.79
CA ILE A 134 2.98 -9.86 1.19
C ILE A 134 3.72 -10.65 2.27
N GLY A 135 3.18 -10.65 3.50
CA GLY A 135 3.71 -11.39 4.65
C GLY A 135 3.09 -12.77 4.80
N GLU A 136 3.71 -13.60 5.65
CA GLU A 136 3.07 -14.78 6.22
C GLU A 136 2.10 -14.32 7.30
N GLY A 137 0.86 -14.79 7.23
CA GLY A 137 -0.24 -14.21 7.97
C GLY A 137 -0.09 -14.25 9.48
N ASN A 138 -0.18 -13.06 10.08
CA ASN A 138 -0.45 -12.85 11.49
C ASN A 138 -1.78 -12.13 11.74
N ASP A 139 -2.50 -11.75 10.72
CA ASP A 139 -3.82 -11.10 10.83
C ASP A 139 -4.93 -12.16 10.95
N GLY A 140 -5.15 -12.64 12.17
CA GLY A 140 -6.29 -13.52 12.46
C GLY A 140 -6.21 -14.93 11.86
N GLY A 141 -5.01 -15.45 11.54
CA GLY A 141 -4.80 -16.82 11.07
C GLY A 141 -4.93 -17.01 9.55
N MET A 142 -4.93 -15.95 8.77
CA MET A 142 -4.93 -16.02 7.30
C MET A 142 -3.52 -15.84 6.74
N ASP A 143 -3.13 -16.71 5.83
CA ASP A 143 -1.89 -16.63 5.08
C ASP A 143 -2.20 -16.11 3.67
N LEU A 144 -2.09 -14.78 3.49
CA LEU A 144 -2.44 -14.10 2.24
C LEU A 144 -1.66 -14.67 1.04
N LEU A 145 -0.39 -15.02 1.23
CA LEU A 145 0.42 -15.57 0.15
C LEU A 145 -0.07 -16.96 -0.25
N ARG A 146 -0.33 -17.82 0.72
CA ARG A 146 -0.85 -19.18 0.50
C ARG A 146 -2.23 -19.15 -0.14
N ASP A 147 -3.09 -18.26 0.33
CA ASP A 147 -4.45 -18.09 -0.19
C ASP A 147 -4.43 -17.56 -1.63
N LEU A 148 -3.54 -16.62 -1.95
CA LEU A 148 -3.32 -16.15 -3.32
C LEU A 148 -2.87 -17.29 -4.24
N VAL A 149 -1.86 -18.04 -3.81
CA VAL A 149 -1.36 -19.21 -4.58
C VAL A 149 -2.47 -20.23 -4.79
N MET A 150 -3.19 -20.59 -3.73
CA MET A 150 -4.30 -21.52 -3.83
C MET A 150 -5.39 -21.00 -4.78
N TYR A 151 -5.77 -19.71 -4.66
CA TYR A 151 -6.76 -19.10 -5.56
C TYR A 151 -6.29 -19.19 -7.02
N VAL A 152 -5.07 -18.75 -7.35
CA VAL A 152 -4.60 -18.72 -8.74
C VAL A 152 -4.54 -20.13 -9.34
N TYR A 153 -3.95 -21.10 -8.64
CA TYR A 153 -3.70 -22.43 -9.18
C TYR A 153 -4.88 -23.39 -9.08
N THR A 154 -5.99 -22.98 -8.44
CA THR A 154 -7.28 -23.69 -8.59
C THR A 154 -8.03 -23.31 -9.88
N GLY A 155 -7.62 -22.27 -10.59
CA GLY A 155 -8.10 -21.94 -11.93
C GLY A 155 -7.50 -22.85 -13.00
N THR A 156 -8.15 -22.94 -14.15
CA THR A 156 -7.68 -23.81 -15.25
C THR A 156 -6.58 -23.12 -16.04
N ASN A 157 -5.36 -23.69 -16.02
CA ASN A 157 -4.19 -23.16 -16.72
C ASN A 157 -3.92 -21.68 -16.40
N CYS A 158 -4.07 -21.29 -15.12
CA CYS A 158 -3.72 -19.97 -14.64
C CYS A 158 -2.26 -19.92 -14.22
N ARG A 159 -1.61 -18.76 -14.34
CA ARG A 159 -0.21 -18.53 -14.00
C ARG A 159 -0.05 -17.29 -13.15
N LEU A 160 1.00 -17.24 -12.32
CA LEU A 160 1.25 -16.15 -11.38
C LEU A 160 2.62 -15.50 -11.66
N ILE A 161 2.61 -14.18 -11.82
CA ILE A 161 3.80 -13.32 -11.89
C ILE A 161 3.78 -12.41 -10.66
N LEU A 162 4.84 -12.44 -9.87
CA LEU A 162 5.05 -11.61 -8.69
C LEU A 162 6.14 -10.59 -8.96
N LEU A 163 5.85 -9.32 -8.76
CA LEU A 163 6.82 -8.23 -8.87
C LEU A 163 7.07 -7.64 -7.49
N GLY A 164 8.34 -7.41 -7.16
CA GLY A 164 8.70 -6.81 -5.90
C GLY A 164 10.09 -6.21 -5.90
N ASP A 165 10.45 -5.61 -4.79
CA ASP A 165 11.74 -5.02 -4.53
C ASP A 165 12.25 -5.48 -3.16
N THR A 166 13.22 -6.38 -3.15
CA THR A 166 13.78 -6.97 -1.92
C THR A 166 14.67 -6.01 -1.12
N ALA A 167 14.97 -4.83 -1.66
CA ALA A 167 15.67 -3.78 -0.94
C ALA A 167 14.72 -2.89 -0.10
N GLN A 168 13.41 -2.95 -0.35
CA GLN A 168 12.41 -2.27 0.47
C GLN A 168 12.21 -2.97 1.83
N LEU A 169 11.46 -2.29 2.71
CA LEU A 169 11.03 -2.90 3.97
C LEU A 169 10.24 -4.18 3.72
N PRO A 170 10.56 -5.27 4.41
CA PRO A 170 9.74 -6.47 4.37
C PRO A 170 8.40 -6.24 5.09
N PRO A 171 7.47 -7.19 5.01
CA PRO A 171 6.24 -7.14 5.79
C PRO A 171 6.52 -7.03 7.28
N VAL A 172 5.62 -6.34 8.01
CA VAL A 172 5.76 -6.14 9.46
C VAL A 172 5.88 -7.49 10.17
N GLY A 173 6.91 -7.63 11.01
CA GLY A 173 7.19 -8.87 11.74
C GLY A 173 8.00 -9.92 10.97
N SER A 174 8.40 -9.65 9.74
CA SER A 174 9.23 -10.54 8.93
C SER A 174 10.61 -9.91 8.66
N SER A 175 11.66 -10.71 8.61
CA SER A 175 13.00 -10.26 8.21
C SER A 175 13.19 -10.23 6.69
N GLU A 176 12.39 -10.99 5.96
CA GLU A 176 12.40 -11.10 4.49
C GLU A 176 10.97 -11.16 3.95
N SER A 177 10.83 -10.93 2.64
CA SER A 177 9.54 -11.10 1.96
C SER A 177 9.33 -12.54 1.50
N PRO A 178 8.36 -13.30 2.07
CA PRO A 178 8.08 -14.67 1.66
C PRO A 178 7.68 -14.75 0.18
N ALA A 179 6.94 -13.78 -0.33
CA ALA A 179 6.51 -13.74 -1.73
C ALA A 179 7.65 -13.53 -2.74
N MET A 180 8.83 -13.13 -2.28
CA MET A 180 10.03 -12.99 -3.11
C MET A 180 11.01 -14.17 -2.94
N SER A 181 10.67 -15.14 -2.10
CA SER A 181 11.51 -16.31 -1.78
C SER A 181 11.17 -17.53 -2.64
N ALA A 182 12.12 -18.00 -3.45
CA ALA A 182 11.92 -19.22 -4.22
C ALA A 182 11.75 -20.48 -3.35
N ALA A 183 12.32 -20.48 -2.12
CA ALA A 183 12.21 -21.60 -1.20
C ALA A 183 10.75 -21.81 -0.73
N VAL A 184 10.04 -20.72 -0.44
CA VAL A 184 8.63 -20.74 -0.01
C VAL A 184 7.74 -21.40 -1.06
N PHE A 185 7.87 -20.99 -2.33
CA PHE A 185 7.06 -21.60 -3.41
C PHE A 185 7.42 -23.05 -3.68
N LYS A 186 8.69 -23.45 -3.57
CA LYS A 186 9.10 -24.85 -3.68
C LYS A 186 8.49 -25.71 -2.57
N GLN A 187 8.38 -25.18 -1.35
CA GLN A 187 7.70 -25.85 -0.24
C GLN A 187 6.18 -26.00 -0.50
N MET A 188 5.59 -25.09 -1.26
CA MET A 188 4.20 -25.19 -1.74
C MET A 188 4.04 -26.12 -2.96
N GLY A 189 5.10 -26.78 -3.41
CA GLY A 189 5.08 -27.70 -4.56
C GLY A 189 5.16 -27.03 -5.93
N LEU A 190 5.48 -25.73 -5.99
CA LEU A 190 5.55 -24.98 -7.24
C LEU A 190 6.97 -24.93 -7.81
N LYS A 191 7.08 -24.90 -9.12
CA LYS A 191 8.32 -24.54 -9.84
C LYS A 191 8.46 -23.03 -9.87
N VAL A 192 9.73 -22.55 -9.89
CA VAL A 192 10.02 -21.13 -9.81
C VAL A 192 10.92 -20.70 -10.95
N MET A 193 10.45 -19.71 -11.72
CA MET A 193 11.30 -18.92 -12.60
C MET A 193 11.61 -17.58 -11.91
N ARG A 194 12.86 -17.12 -12.00
CA ARG A 194 13.29 -15.85 -11.41
C ARG A 194 14.00 -14.98 -12.42
N ALA A 195 13.73 -13.69 -12.34
CA ALA A 195 14.52 -12.67 -13.02
C ALA A 195 14.83 -11.52 -12.04
N THR A 196 15.97 -10.86 -12.22
CA THR A 196 16.34 -9.68 -11.45
C THR A 196 16.83 -8.60 -12.40
N ILE A 197 16.27 -7.39 -12.26
CA ILE A 197 16.71 -6.20 -12.98
C ILE A 197 17.30 -5.20 -11.98
N THR A 198 18.51 -4.77 -12.28
CA THR A 198 19.31 -3.91 -11.37
C THR A 198 19.74 -2.60 -12.02
N ARG A 199 19.72 -2.54 -13.35
CA ARG A 199 20.17 -1.37 -14.11
C ARG A 199 19.05 -0.33 -14.16
N THR A 200 19.31 0.86 -13.66
CA THR A 200 18.42 2.01 -13.79
C THR A 200 18.37 2.52 -15.23
N VAL A 201 17.24 3.06 -15.67
CA VAL A 201 17.04 3.63 -17.00
C VAL A 201 17.90 4.89 -17.16
N ARG A 202 18.38 5.21 -18.38
CA ARG A 202 19.33 6.31 -18.65
C ARG A 202 18.91 7.69 -18.14
N GLN A 203 17.60 8.01 -18.10
CA GLN A 203 17.10 9.25 -17.52
C GLN A 203 17.36 9.40 -16.02
N ALA A 204 17.58 8.27 -15.34
CA ALA A 204 17.87 8.22 -13.91
C ALA A 204 19.30 8.70 -13.53
N SER A 205 20.19 8.91 -14.51
CA SER A 205 21.60 9.31 -14.25
C SER A 205 21.75 10.74 -13.72
N ARG A 206 20.71 11.57 -13.83
CA ARG A 206 20.67 12.93 -13.31
C ARG A 206 19.86 13.07 -12.03
N SER A 207 19.27 12.00 -11.53
CA SER A 207 18.44 12.02 -10.32
C SER A 207 19.24 11.62 -9.09
N GLY A 208 19.32 12.53 -8.13
CA GLY A 208 19.89 12.29 -6.80
C GLY A 208 19.08 11.29 -6.00
N ILE A 209 17.75 11.27 -6.17
CA ILE A 209 16.86 10.26 -5.57
C ILE A 209 17.33 8.85 -5.95
N LEU A 210 17.53 8.60 -7.25
CA LEU A 210 17.94 7.30 -7.75
C LEU A 210 19.42 6.99 -7.48
N ALA A 211 20.29 8.01 -7.44
CA ALA A 211 21.69 7.87 -7.03
C ALA A 211 21.76 7.39 -5.58
N ASN A 212 21.04 8.03 -4.67
CA ASN A 212 20.94 7.65 -3.26
C ASN A 212 20.34 6.25 -3.08
N ALA A 213 19.25 5.94 -3.76
CA ALA A 213 18.63 4.60 -3.73
C ALA A 213 19.62 3.53 -4.20
N THR A 214 20.38 3.81 -5.28
CA THR A 214 21.38 2.88 -5.80
C THR A 214 22.53 2.66 -4.84
N TRP A 215 22.99 3.74 -4.19
CA TRP A 215 24.04 3.65 -3.19
C TRP A 215 23.59 2.82 -1.98
N LEU A 216 22.42 3.11 -1.40
CA LEU A 216 21.85 2.36 -0.27
C LEU A 216 21.74 0.86 -0.59
N ARG A 217 21.23 0.52 -1.78
CA ARG A 217 21.14 -0.86 -2.22
C ARG A 217 22.50 -1.56 -2.34
N ARG A 218 23.52 -0.87 -2.89
CA ARG A 218 24.87 -1.41 -2.99
C ARG A 218 25.50 -1.60 -1.62
N ALA A 219 25.27 -0.67 -0.70
CA ALA A 219 25.75 -0.76 0.66
C ALA A 219 25.15 -1.96 1.41
N MET A 220 23.85 -2.26 1.21
CA MET A 220 23.20 -3.44 1.80
C MET A 220 23.79 -4.78 1.29
N ALA A 221 24.47 -4.80 0.15
CA ALA A 221 25.14 -5.97 -0.36
C ALA A 221 26.59 -6.13 0.13
N MET A 222 27.13 -5.18 0.91
CA MET A 222 28.49 -5.24 1.46
C MET A 222 28.53 -6.18 2.67
N PRO A 223 29.69 -6.85 2.91
CA PRO A 223 29.85 -7.72 4.08
C PRO A 223 29.66 -6.99 5.43
N GLN A 224 30.03 -5.72 5.47
CA GLN A 224 29.80 -4.83 6.61
C GLN A 224 29.07 -3.58 6.11
N LEU A 225 27.98 -3.26 6.74
CA LEU A 225 27.20 -2.06 6.42
C LEU A 225 28.03 -0.81 6.80
N PRO A 226 28.35 0.08 5.83
CA PRO A 226 29.00 1.34 6.11
C PRO A 226 28.06 2.27 6.89
N GLU A 227 28.54 3.43 7.29
CA GLU A 227 27.67 4.52 7.73
C GLU A 227 26.87 5.04 6.51
N PRO A 228 25.57 5.28 6.63
CA PRO A 228 24.79 5.81 5.52
C PRO A 228 25.32 7.17 5.05
N GLN A 229 25.50 7.28 3.75
CA GLN A 229 25.90 8.51 3.08
C GLN A 229 24.87 8.83 2.00
N LEU A 230 24.23 9.98 2.09
CA LEU A 230 23.34 10.49 1.07
C LEU A 230 24.02 11.65 0.36
N THR A 231 23.59 11.94 -0.85
CA THR A 231 24.14 13.00 -1.68
C THR A 231 23.02 13.91 -2.14
N ALA A 232 23.09 15.19 -1.80
CA ALA A 232 22.20 16.22 -2.30
C ALA A 232 22.85 16.98 -3.48
N THR A 233 24.09 17.40 -3.34
CA THR A 233 24.83 18.13 -4.40
C THR A 233 25.54 17.14 -5.33
N PRO A 234 25.48 17.25 -6.67
CA PRO A 234 24.96 18.40 -7.44
C PRO A 234 23.53 18.18 -8.01
N TYR A 235 22.66 17.53 -7.29
CA TYR A 235 21.35 17.16 -7.77
C TYR A 235 20.29 18.22 -7.41
N ASP A 236 19.39 18.52 -8.33
CA ASP A 236 18.29 19.50 -8.15
C ASP A 236 17.06 18.87 -7.50
N ASP A 237 16.97 17.52 -7.49
CA ASP A 237 15.84 16.75 -6.97
C ASP A 237 16.00 16.28 -5.52
N VAL A 238 17.13 16.64 -4.86
CA VAL A 238 17.40 16.30 -3.45
C VAL A 238 17.89 17.52 -2.69
N GLU A 239 17.28 17.81 -1.58
CA GLU A 239 17.68 18.92 -0.69
C GLU A 239 17.74 18.50 0.77
N VAL A 240 18.45 19.28 1.58
CA VAL A 240 18.47 19.19 3.04
C VAL A 240 17.67 20.36 3.58
N VAL A 241 16.67 20.06 4.40
CA VAL A 241 15.82 21.06 5.05
C VAL A 241 16.19 21.14 6.52
N LEU A 242 16.56 22.34 6.98
CA LEU A 242 16.83 22.61 8.40
C LEU A 242 15.49 22.72 9.18
N PRO A 243 15.48 22.45 10.48
CA PRO A 243 14.26 22.54 11.28
C PRO A 243 13.57 23.91 11.21
N GLU A 244 14.37 24.99 11.15
CA GLU A 244 13.89 26.38 11.04
C GLU A 244 13.22 26.68 9.70
N ASP A 245 13.61 26.00 8.63
CA ASP A 245 13.10 26.22 7.26
C ASP A 245 11.95 25.27 6.90
N LEU A 246 11.58 24.36 7.80
CA LEU A 246 10.66 23.27 7.50
C LEU A 246 9.24 23.75 7.14
N GLU A 247 8.74 24.75 7.87
CA GLU A 247 7.39 25.30 7.64
C GLU A 247 7.29 25.91 6.22
N ASP A 248 8.28 26.73 5.85
CA ASP A 248 8.34 27.35 4.53
C ASP A 248 8.49 26.31 3.41
N ALA A 249 9.37 25.32 3.59
CA ALA A 249 9.59 24.26 2.62
C ALA A 249 8.32 23.39 2.40
N LEU A 250 7.62 23.04 3.49
CA LEU A 250 6.34 22.34 3.41
C LEU A 250 5.27 23.19 2.74
N GLY A 251 5.12 24.45 3.13
CA GLY A 251 4.18 25.40 2.53
C GLY A 251 4.38 25.54 1.04
N GLN A 252 5.63 25.73 0.60
CA GLN A 252 5.99 25.78 -0.81
C GLN A 252 5.65 24.47 -1.53
N SER A 253 5.97 23.34 -0.93
CA SER A 253 5.73 22.03 -1.55
C SER A 253 4.23 21.73 -1.69
N PHE A 254 3.42 22.04 -0.67
CA PHE A 254 1.96 21.90 -0.77
C PHE A 254 1.35 22.87 -1.79
N ALA A 255 1.89 24.08 -1.94
CA ALA A 255 1.45 25.02 -2.97
C ALA A 255 1.79 24.58 -4.39
N GLU A 256 2.99 23.99 -4.58
CA GLU A 256 3.49 23.56 -5.90
C GLU A 256 2.87 22.24 -6.37
N TYR A 257 2.87 21.21 -5.49
CA TYR A 257 2.47 19.84 -5.84
C TYR A 257 1.07 19.46 -5.34
N GLY A 258 0.52 20.22 -4.40
CA GLY A 258 -0.77 19.95 -3.77
C GLY A 258 -0.72 18.87 -2.68
N GLU A 259 -1.85 18.73 -1.95
CA GLU A 259 -2.00 17.81 -0.83
C GLU A 259 -1.89 16.32 -1.22
N GLU A 260 -2.16 15.98 -2.48
CA GLU A 260 -2.11 14.60 -2.96
C GLU A 260 -0.70 14.13 -3.28
N GLN A 261 0.17 15.05 -3.67
CA GLN A 261 1.50 14.77 -4.18
C GLN A 261 2.63 15.18 -3.22
N THR A 262 2.28 15.69 -2.05
CA THR A 262 3.23 16.03 -0.98
C THR A 262 2.98 15.14 0.24
N ILE A 263 4.05 14.53 0.77
CA ILE A 263 3.96 13.63 1.95
C ILE A 263 5.20 13.79 2.84
N MET A 264 4.98 13.69 4.16
CA MET A 264 6.03 13.51 5.15
C MET A 264 6.15 12.04 5.54
N ILE A 265 7.33 11.45 5.47
CA ILE A 265 7.61 10.08 5.89
C ILE A 265 8.41 10.07 7.20
N THR A 266 7.89 9.34 8.18
CA THR A 266 8.48 9.25 9.53
C THR A 266 8.79 7.81 9.93
N ARG A 267 9.56 7.64 11.02
CA ARG A 267 9.86 6.33 11.59
C ARG A 267 8.83 5.81 12.57
N SER A 268 8.07 6.69 13.21
CA SER A 268 7.12 6.28 14.26
C SER A 268 5.74 6.93 14.07
N ASN A 269 4.71 6.25 14.59
CA ASN A 269 3.35 6.79 14.58
C ASN A 269 3.27 8.11 15.38
N ARG A 270 3.99 8.22 16.50
CA ARG A 270 4.04 9.45 17.30
C ARG A 270 4.54 10.64 16.49
N ARG A 271 5.68 10.49 15.80
CA ARG A 271 6.22 11.53 14.92
C ARG A 271 5.24 11.88 13.79
N ALA A 272 4.58 10.87 13.21
CA ALA A 272 3.57 11.11 12.19
C ALA A 272 2.38 11.91 12.75
N VAL A 273 1.95 11.66 13.98
CA VAL A 273 0.88 12.45 14.64
C VAL A 273 1.36 13.88 14.86
N ASP A 274 2.56 14.08 15.42
CA ASP A 274 3.12 15.41 15.69
C ASP A 274 3.18 16.24 14.39
N PHE A 275 3.72 15.69 13.30
CA PHE A 275 3.78 16.39 12.00
C PHE A 275 2.40 16.61 11.38
N ASN A 276 1.48 15.66 11.47
CA ASN A 276 0.12 15.85 10.97
C ASN A 276 -0.58 17.03 11.65
N LEU A 277 -0.44 17.16 12.97
CA LEU A 277 -1.02 18.27 13.72
C LEU A 277 -0.32 19.61 13.40
N ALA A 278 1.02 19.60 13.27
CA ALA A 278 1.78 20.77 12.88
C ALA A 278 1.40 21.25 11.47
N ILE A 279 1.36 20.36 10.48
CA ILE A 279 0.98 20.68 9.10
C ILE A 279 -0.45 21.24 9.04
N ARG A 280 -1.40 20.60 9.75
CA ARG A 280 -2.78 21.11 9.79
C ARG A 280 -2.87 22.53 10.34
N ARG A 281 -2.16 22.77 11.45
CA ARG A 281 -2.20 24.07 12.12
C ARG A 281 -1.42 25.14 11.37
N GLN A 282 -0.17 24.86 10.96
CA GLN A 282 0.75 25.87 10.42
C GLN A 282 0.55 26.11 8.92
N ILE A 283 0.26 25.04 8.17
CA ILE A 283 0.14 25.14 6.69
C ILE A 283 -1.30 25.36 6.26
N PHE A 284 -2.27 24.66 6.89
CA PHE A 284 -3.67 24.70 6.45
C PHE A 284 -4.58 25.52 7.36
N ASP A 285 -4.05 26.14 8.41
CA ASP A 285 -4.80 26.95 9.38
C ASP A 285 -6.05 26.22 9.94
N ARG A 286 -5.87 24.92 10.28
CA ARG A 286 -6.93 24.05 10.82
C ARG A 286 -6.65 23.70 12.26
N GLU A 287 -7.36 24.33 13.18
CA GLU A 287 -7.23 24.13 14.63
C GLU A 287 -8.23 23.09 15.19
N GLU A 288 -9.32 22.82 14.48
CA GLU A 288 -10.34 21.87 14.90
C GLU A 288 -9.76 20.44 14.98
N ILE A 289 -10.40 19.58 15.81
CA ILE A 289 -10.01 18.16 15.91
C ILE A 289 -10.09 17.48 14.54
N LEU A 290 -11.11 17.84 13.75
CA LEU A 290 -11.31 17.40 12.38
C LEU A 290 -11.96 18.55 11.60
N GLY A 291 -11.55 18.76 10.37
CA GLY A 291 -12.06 19.82 9.49
C GLY A 291 -12.50 19.29 8.12
N LYS A 292 -13.37 20.04 7.45
CA LYS A 292 -13.69 19.80 6.03
C LYS A 292 -12.41 19.90 5.19
N GLY A 293 -12.23 18.98 4.26
CA GLY A 293 -11.05 18.88 3.42
C GLY A 293 -9.87 18.12 4.06
N ASP A 294 -9.99 17.69 5.33
CA ASP A 294 -8.95 16.88 5.94
C ASP A 294 -8.77 15.56 5.19
N ARG A 295 -7.52 15.23 4.91
CA ARG A 295 -7.13 13.97 4.31
C ARG A 295 -6.84 12.95 5.39
N LEU A 296 -7.55 11.84 5.31
CA LEU A 296 -7.46 10.75 6.27
C LEU A 296 -6.93 9.49 5.57
N ILE A 297 -6.22 8.66 6.33
CA ILE A 297 -5.83 7.31 5.93
C ILE A 297 -6.52 6.32 6.86
N VAL A 298 -7.19 5.34 6.27
CA VAL A 298 -7.85 4.26 7.02
C VAL A 298 -6.78 3.42 7.73
N ALA A 299 -6.91 3.25 9.04
CA ALA A 299 -5.94 2.55 9.86
C ALA A 299 -6.18 1.04 9.96
N LYS A 300 -7.39 0.58 9.65
CA LYS A 300 -7.81 -0.82 9.71
C LYS A 300 -8.91 -1.09 8.68
N ASN A 301 -8.88 -2.27 8.03
CA ASN A 301 -9.94 -2.67 7.11
C ASN A 301 -11.33 -2.54 7.74
N ASN A 302 -12.28 -1.96 7.01
CA ASN A 302 -13.65 -1.79 7.49
C ASN A 302 -14.67 -2.14 6.40
N TYR A 303 -15.60 -3.04 6.73
CA TYR A 303 -16.61 -3.55 5.82
C TYR A 303 -18.02 -3.07 6.19
N TYR A 304 -18.18 -2.54 7.39
CA TYR A 304 -19.47 -2.16 7.96
C TYR A 304 -20.09 -0.98 7.20
N TRP A 305 -19.31 0.09 6.99
CA TRP A 305 -19.81 1.35 6.43
C TRP A 305 -20.09 1.24 4.94
N THR A 306 -19.26 0.56 4.19
CA THR A 306 -19.48 0.31 2.76
C THR A 306 -20.71 -0.58 2.51
N ARG A 307 -20.92 -1.61 3.36
CA ARG A 307 -22.12 -2.45 3.31
C ARG A 307 -23.36 -1.62 3.63
N ARG A 308 -23.31 -0.78 4.67
CA ARG A 308 -24.43 0.08 5.06
C ARG A 308 -24.78 1.08 3.97
N GLU A 309 -23.79 1.68 3.34
CA GLU A 309 -23.98 2.61 2.23
C GLU A 309 -24.59 1.92 1.01
N ARG A 310 -24.15 0.71 0.65
CA ARG A 310 -24.78 -0.08 -0.43
C ARG A 310 -26.25 -0.38 -0.15
N LEU A 311 -26.59 -0.77 1.08
CA LEU A 311 -27.99 -1.00 1.47
C LEU A 311 -28.80 0.29 1.38
N ARG A 312 -28.28 1.42 1.87
CA ARG A 312 -28.94 2.73 1.77
C ARG A 312 -29.23 3.10 0.32
N ARG A 313 -28.30 2.88 -0.62
CA ARG A 313 -28.50 3.17 -2.04
C ARG A 313 -29.53 2.24 -2.71
N ILE A 314 -29.68 1.02 -2.22
CA ILE A 314 -30.74 0.10 -2.69
C ILE A 314 -32.10 0.58 -2.20
N GLU A 315 -32.20 1.02 -0.93
CA GLU A 315 -33.46 1.48 -0.32
C GLU A 315 -33.90 2.86 -0.84
N ALA A 316 -32.94 3.73 -1.15
CA ALA A 316 -33.16 5.07 -1.68
C ALA A 316 -32.21 5.34 -2.87
N PRO A 317 -32.53 4.85 -4.06
CA PRO A 317 -31.73 5.06 -5.25
C PRO A 317 -31.69 6.54 -5.64
N SER A 318 -30.51 7.01 -6.07
CA SER A 318 -30.33 8.36 -6.62
C SER A 318 -30.75 8.39 -8.10
N ASP A 319 -31.29 9.52 -8.55
CA ASP A 319 -31.62 9.75 -9.96
C ASP A 319 -30.38 9.86 -10.86
N THR A 320 -29.20 10.11 -10.26
CA THR A 320 -27.90 10.12 -10.94
C THR A 320 -27.17 8.80 -10.69
N PRO A 321 -26.52 8.20 -11.73
CA PRO A 321 -25.72 6.99 -11.54
C PRO A 321 -24.51 7.31 -10.67
N ASP A 322 -24.54 6.85 -9.44
CA ASP A 322 -23.42 6.92 -8.51
C ASP A 322 -22.34 5.88 -8.86
N ASN A 323 -21.08 6.25 -8.67
CA ASN A 323 -19.99 5.30 -8.76
C ASN A 323 -20.17 4.16 -7.73
N PRO A 324 -19.75 2.94 -8.04
CA PRO A 324 -19.98 1.79 -7.17
C PRO A 324 -19.26 1.97 -5.83
N VAL A 325 -19.95 1.70 -4.75
CA VAL A 325 -19.37 1.66 -3.40
C VAL A 325 -18.43 0.46 -3.30
N PRO A 326 -17.17 0.64 -2.83
CA PRO A 326 -16.23 -0.47 -2.68
C PRO A 326 -16.78 -1.54 -1.70
N GLU A 327 -16.26 -2.75 -1.77
CA GLU A 327 -16.69 -3.82 -0.87
C GLU A 327 -16.33 -3.54 0.58
N PHE A 328 -15.18 -2.94 0.81
CA PHE A 328 -14.69 -2.50 2.11
C PHE A 328 -13.73 -1.32 1.95
N LEU A 329 -13.47 -0.61 3.03
CA LEU A 329 -12.40 0.37 3.13
C LEU A 329 -11.12 -0.35 3.56
N ALA A 330 -10.10 -0.30 2.71
CA ALA A 330 -8.84 -0.99 2.97
C ALA A 330 -7.96 -0.20 3.95
N ASN A 331 -7.16 -0.91 4.76
CA ASN A 331 -6.06 -0.27 5.48
C ASN A 331 -5.12 0.42 4.48
N GLY A 332 -4.82 1.70 4.72
CA GLY A 332 -4.03 2.53 3.81
C GLY A 332 -4.85 3.29 2.77
N GLU A 333 -6.15 3.06 2.66
CA GLU A 333 -7.02 3.82 1.74
C GLU A 333 -7.17 5.26 2.21
N ILE A 334 -7.15 6.19 1.24
CA ILE A 334 -7.33 7.62 1.51
C ILE A 334 -8.81 7.98 1.46
N ALA A 335 -9.25 8.77 2.43
CA ALA A 335 -10.56 9.39 2.48
C ALA A 335 -10.42 10.89 2.74
N ILE A 336 -11.28 11.69 2.12
CA ILE A 336 -11.30 13.15 2.29
C ILE A 336 -12.61 13.52 3.00
N VAL A 337 -12.53 14.33 4.03
CA VAL A 337 -13.70 14.82 4.77
C VAL A 337 -14.46 15.84 3.92
N GLU A 338 -15.64 15.50 3.47
CA GLU A 338 -16.53 16.43 2.75
C GLU A 338 -17.37 17.27 3.72
N GLU A 339 -17.90 16.61 4.77
CA GLU A 339 -18.76 17.24 5.76
C GLU A 339 -18.69 16.50 7.09
N ILE A 340 -18.80 17.24 8.20
CA ILE A 340 -18.95 16.71 9.54
C ILE A 340 -20.40 16.90 9.93
N LEU A 341 -21.15 15.79 10.02
CA LEU A 341 -22.59 15.81 10.26
C LEU A 341 -22.91 15.96 11.74
N SER A 342 -22.15 15.30 12.60
CA SER A 342 -22.28 15.38 14.04
C SER A 342 -21.00 14.99 14.76
N THR A 343 -20.84 15.45 15.99
CA THR A 343 -19.77 15.02 16.91
C THR A 343 -20.38 14.70 18.25
N GLU A 344 -20.06 13.53 18.80
CA GLU A 344 -20.62 13.09 20.08
C GLU A 344 -19.58 12.38 20.96
N PRO A 345 -19.50 12.73 22.25
CA PRO A 345 -18.70 11.98 23.21
C PRO A 345 -19.46 10.74 23.70
N ARG A 346 -18.74 9.63 23.86
CA ARG A 346 -19.28 8.40 24.44
C ARG A 346 -18.19 7.66 25.21
N ASP A 347 -18.39 7.47 26.53
CA ASP A 347 -17.45 6.78 27.42
C ASP A 347 -15.99 7.23 27.26
N MET A 348 -15.72 8.52 27.35
CA MET A 348 -14.39 9.14 27.16
C MET A 348 -13.75 8.88 25.77
N THR A 349 -14.55 8.55 24.78
CA THR A 349 -14.17 8.41 23.38
C THR A 349 -15.00 9.35 22.54
N LEU A 350 -14.37 10.10 21.66
CA LEU A 350 -15.05 11.06 20.80
C LEU A 350 -15.30 10.44 19.42
N PHE A 351 -16.54 10.52 18.96
CA PHE A 351 -16.97 10.02 17.65
C PHE A 351 -17.48 11.17 16.79
N ALA A 352 -17.39 11.02 15.48
CA ALA A 352 -18.04 11.91 14.54
C ALA A 352 -18.72 11.10 13.43
N ASP A 353 -19.92 11.52 13.03
CA ASP A 353 -20.54 11.10 11.78
C ASP A 353 -20.06 12.05 10.68
N VAL A 354 -19.52 11.50 9.62
CA VAL A 354 -18.88 12.27 8.55
C VAL A 354 -19.29 11.76 7.18
N GLN A 355 -19.35 12.67 6.23
CA GLN A 355 -19.36 12.33 4.81
C GLN A 355 -17.91 12.31 4.31
N LEU A 356 -17.51 11.19 3.75
CA LEU A 356 -16.14 10.93 3.26
C LEU A 356 -16.16 10.70 1.75
N TYR A 357 -15.35 11.44 1.02
CA TYR A 357 -15.04 11.14 -0.37
C TYR A 357 -13.88 10.15 -0.45
N LEU A 358 -14.05 9.11 -1.25
CA LEU A 358 -13.06 8.06 -1.50
C LEU A 358 -12.46 8.25 -2.89
N PRO A 359 -11.25 8.84 -3.03
CA PRO A 359 -10.67 9.15 -4.34
C PRO A 359 -10.42 7.93 -5.23
N GLU A 360 -10.16 6.76 -4.64
CA GLU A 360 -9.87 5.53 -5.39
C GLU A 360 -11.11 4.98 -6.12
N SER A 361 -12.28 5.12 -5.54
CA SER A 361 -13.56 4.68 -6.10
C SER A 361 -14.41 5.84 -6.62
N ALA A 362 -13.92 7.08 -6.49
CA ALA A 362 -14.60 8.32 -6.86
C ALA A 362 -16.06 8.36 -6.34
N THR A 363 -16.27 7.96 -5.08
CA THR A 363 -17.59 7.86 -4.45
C THR A 363 -17.56 8.42 -3.04
N SER A 364 -18.69 8.95 -2.58
CA SER A 364 -18.84 9.42 -1.20
C SER A 364 -19.66 8.43 -0.38
N ILE A 365 -19.28 8.29 0.88
CA ILE A 365 -19.99 7.45 1.87
C ILE A 365 -20.20 8.21 3.17
N THR A 366 -21.25 7.87 3.91
CA THR A 366 -21.44 8.34 5.28
C THR A 366 -20.91 7.27 6.25
N ALA A 367 -20.04 7.68 7.16
CA ALA A 367 -19.45 6.77 8.14
C ALA A 367 -19.27 7.45 9.51
N LYS A 368 -19.27 6.64 10.57
CA LYS A 368 -18.85 7.08 11.91
C LYS A 368 -17.35 6.83 12.05
N ILE A 369 -16.61 7.83 12.52
CA ILE A 369 -15.18 7.71 12.81
C ILE A 369 -14.89 7.87 14.29
N VAL A 370 -13.78 7.28 14.77
CA VAL A 370 -13.27 7.48 16.13
C VAL A 370 -12.22 8.57 16.08
N LEU A 371 -12.53 9.77 16.62
CA LEU A 371 -11.62 10.92 16.59
C LEU A 371 -10.35 10.68 17.42
N ASP A 372 -10.45 9.93 18.51
CA ASP A 372 -9.27 9.54 19.34
C ASP A 372 -8.21 8.75 18.54
N SER A 373 -8.60 8.11 17.45
CA SER A 373 -7.64 7.40 16.60
C SER A 373 -6.70 8.34 15.84
N LEU A 374 -7.10 9.59 15.60
CA LEU A 374 -6.30 10.59 14.89
C LEU A 374 -4.98 10.90 15.62
N THR A 375 -5.03 10.97 16.95
CA THR A 375 -3.88 11.35 17.80
C THR A 375 -3.24 10.18 18.54
N ALA A 376 -3.73 8.94 18.38
CA ALA A 376 -3.14 7.79 19.03
C ALA A 376 -1.71 7.49 18.52
N ASP A 377 -0.77 7.17 19.39
CA ASP A 377 0.63 6.84 19.06
C ASP A 377 0.78 5.44 18.42
N THR A 378 -0.30 4.67 18.39
CA THR A 378 -0.39 3.32 17.82
C THR A 378 -0.89 3.36 16.37
N ALA A 379 -0.72 2.27 15.65
CA ALA A 379 -1.20 2.14 14.26
C ALA A 379 -2.72 2.36 14.13
N GLY A 380 -3.49 1.98 15.14
CA GLY A 380 -4.93 2.21 15.26
C GLY A 380 -5.29 2.64 16.69
N LEU A 381 -6.50 2.38 17.12
CA LEU A 381 -6.95 2.66 18.49
C LEU A 381 -6.29 1.69 19.49
N PRO A 382 -5.87 2.14 20.68
CA PRO A 382 -5.34 1.26 21.73
C PRO A 382 -6.36 0.16 22.10
N ARG A 383 -5.83 -1.03 22.41
CA ARG A 383 -6.65 -2.22 22.70
C ARG A 383 -7.65 -1.97 23.84
N GLU A 384 -7.23 -1.30 24.90
CA GLU A 384 -8.08 -0.96 26.05
C GLU A 384 -9.31 -0.15 25.66
N LYS A 385 -9.15 0.83 24.73
CA LYS A 385 -10.28 1.61 24.21
C LYS A 385 -11.24 0.75 23.38
N ILE A 386 -10.71 -0.14 22.54
CA ILE A 386 -11.54 -1.08 21.75
C ILE A 386 -12.35 -1.99 22.69
N GLU A 387 -11.72 -2.52 23.75
CA GLU A 387 -12.38 -3.37 24.75
C GLU A 387 -13.45 -2.58 25.51
N THR A 388 -13.20 -1.32 25.84
CA THR A 388 -14.19 -0.44 26.50
C THR A 388 -15.42 -0.20 25.64
N ILE A 389 -15.21 0.15 24.35
CA ILE A 389 -16.30 0.32 23.38
C ILE A 389 -17.08 -0.98 23.21
N GLY A 390 -16.38 -2.11 23.13
CA GLY A 390 -17.00 -3.44 23.01
C GLY A 390 -17.85 -3.80 24.22
N ARG A 391 -17.32 -3.63 25.44
CA ARG A 391 -18.03 -3.89 26.68
C ARG A 391 -19.31 -3.02 26.79
N ARG A 392 -19.21 -1.75 26.50
CA ARG A 392 -20.36 -0.85 26.50
C ARG A 392 -21.42 -1.29 25.50
N THR A 393 -21.00 -1.66 24.29
CA THR A 393 -21.91 -2.19 23.26
C THR A 393 -22.68 -3.42 23.75
N LEU A 394 -22.00 -4.34 24.41
CA LEU A 394 -22.62 -5.57 24.93
C LEU A 394 -23.60 -5.28 26.07
N LEU A 395 -23.27 -4.34 26.96
CA LEU A 395 -24.17 -3.90 28.04
C LEU A 395 -25.45 -3.29 27.48
N GLU A 396 -25.37 -2.36 26.53
CA GLU A 396 -26.52 -1.71 25.91
C GLU A 396 -27.39 -2.69 25.09
N ALA A 397 -26.77 -3.67 24.47
CA ALA A 397 -27.49 -4.73 23.77
C ALA A 397 -28.11 -5.80 24.69
N GLY A 398 -27.89 -5.70 26.01
CA GLY A 398 -28.35 -6.72 26.99
C GLY A 398 -27.70 -8.10 26.78
N CYS A 399 -26.51 -8.13 26.17
CA CYS A 399 -25.80 -9.35 25.78
C CYS A 399 -24.50 -9.58 26.56
N ALA A 400 -24.22 -8.81 27.62
CA ALA A 400 -22.96 -8.90 28.37
C ALA A 400 -22.69 -10.31 28.91
N ASP A 401 -23.73 -10.97 29.40
CA ASP A 401 -23.68 -12.36 29.93
C ASP A 401 -24.28 -13.36 28.91
N GLY A 402 -24.50 -12.94 27.68
CA GLY A 402 -25.12 -13.76 26.63
C GLY A 402 -24.14 -14.76 26.00
N SER A 403 -24.68 -15.63 25.13
CA SER A 403 -23.85 -16.55 24.36
C SER A 403 -22.84 -15.79 23.48
N VAL A 404 -21.70 -16.43 23.17
CA VAL A 404 -20.66 -15.87 22.29
C VAL A 404 -21.25 -15.41 20.94
N THR A 405 -22.23 -16.15 20.42
CA THR A 405 -22.92 -15.79 19.17
C THR A 405 -23.72 -14.50 19.33
N ALA A 406 -24.50 -14.35 20.41
CA ALA A 406 -25.28 -13.15 20.68
C ALA A 406 -24.38 -11.91 20.89
N GLN A 407 -23.29 -12.05 21.64
CA GLN A 407 -22.29 -10.99 21.82
C GLN A 407 -21.67 -10.56 20.49
N ARG A 408 -21.27 -11.53 19.68
CA ARG A 408 -20.71 -11.28 18.34
C ARG A 408 -21.68 -10.54 17.42
N ASP A 409 -22.95 -10.95 17.42
CA ASP A 409 -23.98 -10.31 16.59
C ASP A 409 -24.29 -8.88 17.04
N ALA A 410 -24.29 -8.63 18.35
CA ALA A 410 -24.42 -7.29 18.91
C ALA A 410 -23.27 -6.36 18.48
N LEU A 411 -22.02 -6.82 18.60
CA LEU A 411 -20.84 -6.07 18.19
C LEU A 411 -20.83 -5.79 16.68
N LYS A 412 -21.22 -6.77 15.85
CA LYS A 412 -21.30 -6.58 14.37
C LYS A 412 -22.32 -5.53 13.96
N LYS A 413 -23.39 -5.34 14.69
CA LYS A 413 -24.46 -4.38 14.37
C LYS A 413 -24.20 -2.99 14.93
N CYS A 414 -23.31 -2.83 15.90
CA CYS A 414 -23.08 -1.56 16.57
C CYS A 414 -22.23 -0.59 15.73
N PRO A 415 -22.75 0.60 15.36
CA PRO A 415 -22.00 1.60 14.59
C PRO A 415 -20.77 2.14 15.33
N TYR A 416 -20.79 2.21 16.66
CA TYR A 416 -19.67 2.68 17.47
C TYR A 416 -18.52 1.68 17.51
N PHE A 417 -18.83 0.39 17.68
CA PHE A 417 -17.81 -0.66 17.65
C PHE A 417 -17.16 -0.80 16.25
N ASN A 418 -17.94 -0.53 15.20
CA ASN A 418 -17.51 -0.55 13.82
C ASN A 418 -17.08 0.83 13.28
N ALA A 419 -16.95 1.84 14.16
CA ALA A 419 -16.48 3.16 13.74
C ALA A 419 -15.09 3.06 13.09
N LEU A 420 -14.87 3.85 12.04
CA LEU A 420 -13.60 3.86 11.32
C LEU A 420 -12.49 4.37 12.23
N GLN A 421 -11.40 3.64 12.25
CA GLN A 421 -10.14 4.09 12.81
C GLN A 421 -9.34 4.75 11.68
N VAL A 422 -8.99 6.01 11.86
CA VAL A 422 -8.34 6.83 10.83
C VAL A 422 -7.18 7.61 11.40
N LYS A 423 -6.25 8.01 10.56
CA LYS A 423 -5.17 8.95 10.85
C LYS A 423 -5.20 10.09 9.84
N PHE A 424 -4.61 11.23 10.15
CA PHE A 424 -4.33 12.22 9.12
C PHE A 424 -3.29 11.67 8.13
N ALA A 425 -3.36 12.10 6.88
CA ALA A 425 -2.58 11.55 5.78
C ALA A 425 -1.52 12.51 5.21
N TYR A 426 -1.16 13.56 5.92
CA TYR A 426 -0.08 14.49 5.53
C TYR A 426 1.29 13.97 5.94
N ALA A 427 1.35 13.25 7.07
CA ALA A 427 2.55 12.56 7.54
C ALA A 427 2.21 11.11 7.89
N VAL A 428 3.01 10.17 7.42
CA VAL A 428 2.78 8.73 7.59
C VAL A 428 4.08 8.00 7.95
N THR A 429 3.97 6.82 8.53
CA THR A 429 5.13 5.96 8.70
C THR A 429 5.58 5.37 7.36
N CYS A 430 6.87 5.07 7.22
CA CYS A 430 7.42 4.47 6.01
C CYS A 430 6.68 3.17 5.59
N HIS A 431 6.25 2.33 6.55
CA HIS A 431 5.45 1.16 6.25
C HIS A 431 4.11 1.50 5.57
N LYS A 432 3.46 2.58 5.99
CA LYS A 432 2.22 3.06 5.35
C LYS A 432 2.45 3.77 4.01
N ALA A 433 3.68 4.24 3.76
CA ALA A 433 4.08 4.83 2.49
C ALA A 433 4.43 3.77 1.43
N GLN A 434 4.59 2.49 1.81
CA GLN A 434 4.89 1.42 0.86
C GLN A 434 3.78 1.30 -0.21
N GLY A 435 4.18 1.02 -1.46
CA GLY A 435 3.26 0.94 -2.60
C GLY A 435 2.76 2.31 -3.09
N GLY A 436 3.10 3.41 -2.40
CA GLY A 436 2.81 4.77 -2.82
C GLY A 436 4.01 5.45 -3.47
N GLN A 437 3.73 6.49 -4.28
CA GLN A 437 4.72 7.44 -4.82
C GLN A 437 4.11 8.83 -4.78
N TRP A 438 4.95 9.84 -4.56
CA TRP A 438 4.58 11.24 -4.47
C TRP A 438 5.63 12.08 -5.19
N GLN A 439 5.20 13.20 -5.77
CA GLN A 439 6.12 14.12 -6.41
C GLN A 439 7.08 14.72 -5.39
N SER A 440 6.57 15.16 -4.25
CA SER A 440 7.40 15.72 -3.16
C SER A 440 7.31 14.88 -1.89
N VAL A 441 8.47 14.45 -1.40
CA VAL A 441 8.59 13.62 -0.19
C VAL A 441 9.58 14.25 0.78
N PHE A 442 9.11 14.50 1.98
CA PHE A 442 9.93 14.87 3.13
C PHE A 442 10.24 13.62 3.95
N VAL A 443 11.50 13.42 4.32
CA VAL A 443 11.92 12.26 5.12
C VAL A 443 12.44 12.74 6.46
N ASP A 444 11.69 12.47 7.53
CA ASP A 444 12.12 12.70 8.91
C ASP A 444 12.78 11.44 9.48
N MET A 445 14.08 11.48 9.65
CA MET A 445 14.81 10.36 10.26
C MET A 445 14.66 10.36 11.78
N GLY A 446 14.31 11.49 12.39
CA GLY A 446 14.26 11.65 13.83
C GLY A 446 15.63 11.44 14.49
N TYR A 447 15.64 11.28 15.81
CA TYR A 447 16.85 10.85 16.51
C TYR A 447 17.05 9.35 16.33
N ILE A 448 18.23 8.97 15.89
CA ILE A 448 18.64 7.58 15.67
C ILE A 448 19.96 7.36 16.43
N PRO A 449 20.03 6.37 17.33
CA PRO A 449 21.29 6.02 17.97
C PRO A 449 22.33 5.55 16.93
N PRO A 450 23.63 5.89 17.08
CA PRO A 450 24.66 5.55 16.08
C PRO A 450 24.73 4.07 15.71
N GLU A 451 24.49 3.17 16.65
CA GLU A 451 24.46 1.72 16.44
C GLU A 451 23.33 1.26 15.53
N ALA A 452 22.22 2.00 15.50
CA ALA A 452 21.06 1.66 14.65
C ALA A 452 21.26 2.01 13.17
N TYR A 453 22.21 2.89 12.84
CA TYR A 453 22.51 3.23 11.44
C TYR A 453 23.07 2.07 10.63
N ARG A 454 23.78 1.15 11.28
CA ARG A 454 24.45 0.02 10.62
C ARG A 454 23.61 -1.25 10.69
N THR A 455 22.29 -1.11 10.57
CA THR A 455 21.37 -2.23 10.52
C THR A 455 20.69 -2.32 9.14
N THR A 456 20.46 -3.55 8.67
CA THR A 456 19.74 -3.78 7.40
C THR A 456 18.35 -3.14 7.42
N ASP A 457 17.68 -3.15 8.57
CA ASP A 457 16.35 -2.56 8.74
C ASP A 457 16.37 -1.05 8.54
N PHE A 458 17.41 -0.35 9.06
CA PHE A 458 17.54 1.07 8.82
C PHE A 458 17.79 1.39 7.35
N TYR A 459 18.67 0.63 6.69
CA TYR A 459 18.95 0.80 5.26
C TYR A 459 17.73 0.54 4.39
N ARG A 460 16.95 -0.50 4.69
CA ARG A 460 15.68 -0.79 3.99
C ARG A 460 14.66 0.31 4.23
N TRP A 461 14.57 0.81 5.49
CA TRP A 461 13.70 1.93 5.83
C TRP A 461 14.07 3.18 5.03
N LEU A 462 15.35 3.54 4.99
CA LEU A 462 15.84 4.72 4.28
C LEU A 462 15.66 4.57 2.77
N TYR A 463 16.02 3.41 2.21
CA TYR A 463 15.79 3.08 0.81
C TYR A 463 14.31 3.17 0.43
N THR A 464 13.43 2.60 1.25
CA THR A 464 11.98 2.66 1.01
C THR A 464 11.49 4.09 1.04
N SER A 465 11.91 4.90 2.02
CA SER A 465 11.51 6.31 2.17
C SER A 465 11.96 7.15 0.98
N VAL A 466 13.23 7.07 0.62
CA VAL A 466 13.83 7.83 -0.51
C VAL A 466 13.14 7.48 -1.84
N THR A 467 12.85 6.20 -2.07
CA THR A 467 12.25 5.73 -3.32
C THR A 467 10.76 6.05 -3.47
N ARG A 468 10.14 6.72 -2.47
CA ARG A 468 8.76 7.23 -2.59
C ARG A 468 8.68 8.52 -3.37
N ALA A 469 9.77 9.29 -3.42
CA ALA A 469 9.85 10.52 -4.19
C ALA A 469 10.00 10.23 -5.70
N THR A 470 9.28 10.99 -6.51
CA THR A 470 9.40 10.94 -7.99
C THR A 470 10.03 12.20 -8.56
N ASP A 471 9.92 13.34 -7.89
CA ASP A 471 10.36 14.65 -8.38
C ASP A 471 11.26 15.36 -7.36
N ARG A 472 10.85 15.45 -6.09
CA ARG A 472 11.60 16.16 -5.03
C ARG A 472 11.70 15.33 -3.74
N LEU A 473 12.91 15.24 -3.22
CA LEU A 473 13.22 14.60 -1.94
C LEU A 473 13.84 15.61 -0.99
N SER A 474 13.16 15.91 0.11
CA SER A 474 13.62 16.79 1.17
C SER A 474 14.02 15.97 2.41
N LEU A 475 15.27 16.05 2.83
CA LEU A 475 15.82 15.32 3.98
C LEU A 475 15.84 16.24 5.21
N LEU A 476 15.04 15.93 6.24
CA LEU A 476 14.98 16.71 7.46
C LEU A 476 16.12 16.33 8.40
N ALA A 477 16.93 17.34 8.77
CA ALA A 477 18.01 17.21 9.76
C ALA A 477 18.64 15.80 9.75
N PRO A 478 19.25 15.40 8.62
CA PRO A 478 19.66 14.04 8.42
C PRO A 478 20.63 13.59 9.49
N ALA A 479 20.30 12.50 10.14
CA ALA A 479 21.15 11.86 11.13
C ALA A 479 22.37 11.16 10.50
N CYS A 480 22.43 11.08 9.16
CA CYS A 480 23.55 10.54 8.37
C CYS A 480 24.23 11.66 7.58
N ARG A 481 25.44 11.41 7.09
CA ARG A 481 26.15 12.41 6.27
C ARG A 481 25.40 12.62 4.95
N VAL A 482 25.19 13.90 4.63
CA VAL A 482 24.69 14.35 3.31
C VAL A 482 25.77 15.25 2.71
N ASN A 483 26.24 14.91 1.52
CA ASN A 483 27.23 15.65 0.76
C ASN A 483 26.59 16.45 -0.36
#